data_7caead80ee4dae9abb13f27edbff22bd
#
_entry.id   7caead80ee4dae9abb13f27edbff22bd
#
_cell.length_a   1.000
_cell.length_b   1.000
_cell.length_c   1.000
_cell.angle_alpha   90.00
_cell.angle_beta   90.00
_cell.angle_gamma   90.00
#
_symmetry.space_group_name_H-M   'P 1'
#
loop_
_entity.id
_entity.type
_entity.pdbx_description
1 polymer ?
#
loop_
_entity_poly.entity_id
_entity_poly.type
_entity_poly.pdbx_seq_one_letter_code
_entity_poly.pdbx_strand_id
1 'polypeptide(L)'
;MKQLLIVAHAPSPNTQALCEQIRLGAEQADTDAVEVLTLSAFNTSQTDVLNADAVILFTPENLGYMSGALKDFFDRVYYPCLELTQGLPYATCIRAGHDGTGTKRAIDTITTGLRWKTAQPTLLCKGEFHDQFLTQCHDLGAYMAIALDNGIL
;
A
#
# COMPACT_ATOMS: atom_id res chain seq x y z
N MET A 1 -4.01 20.01 3.49
CA MET A 1 -4.71 18.74 3.21
C MET A 1 -3.72 17.59 3.39
N LYS A 2 -4.13 16.53 4.08
CA LYS A 2 -3.29 15.33 4.24
C LYS A 2 -3.35 14.47 2.97
N GLN A 3 -2.26 13.79 2.65
CA GLN A 3 -2.19 12.97 1.44
C GLN A 3 -2.04 11.49 1.78
N LEU A 4 -2.95 10.68 1.25
CA LEU A 4 -2.85 9.21 1.27
C LEU A 4 -2.32 8.75 -0.08
N LEU A 5 -1.13 8.17 -0.07
CA LEU A 5 -0.46 7.67 -1.27
C LEU A 5 -0.69 6.16 -1.41
N ILE A 6 -1.20 5.73 -2.55
CA ILE A 6 -1.33 4.32 -2.90
C ILE A 6 -0.27 4.00 -3.96
N VAL A 7 0.66 3.13 -3.62
CA VAL A 7 1.74 2.68 -4.51
C VAL A 7 1.43 1.24 -4.92
N ALA A 8 1.17 1.01 -6.19
CA ALA A 8 0.65 -0.27 -6.63
C ALA A 8 1.35 -0.81 -7.88
N HIS A 9 1.50 -2.13 -7.92
CA HIS A 9 1.75 -2.87 -9.14
C HIS A 9 0.58 -3.83 -9.35
N ALA A 10 -0.21 -3.60 -10.38
CA ALA A 10 -1.43 -4.35 -10.66
C ALA A 10 -1.43 -4.82 -12.12
N PRO A 11 -0.69 -5.92 -12.44
CA PRO A 11 -0.42 -6.32 -13.83
C PRO A 11 -1.54 -7.14 -14.47
N SER A 12 -2.57 -7.53 -13.74
CA SER A 12 -3.63 -8.43 -14.22
C SER A 12 -5.02 -7.85 -13.96
N PRO A 13 -6.07 -8.33 -14.65
CA PRO A 13 -7.43 -7.89 -14.37
C PRO A 13 -7.83 -8.05 -12.90
N ASN A 14 -7.47 -9.15 -12.26
CA ASN A 14 -7.79 -9.38 -10.85
C ASN A 14 -7.07 -8.40 -9.92
N THR A 15 -5.77 -8.19 -10.11
CA THR A 15 -5.03 -7.23 -9.29
C THR A 15 -5.49 -5.81 -9.54
N GLN A 16 -5.84 -5.46 -10.78
CA GLN A 16 -6.40 -4.15 -11.11
C GLN A 16 -7.73 -3.91 -10.39
N ALA A 17 -8.60 -4.93 -10.35
CA ALA A 17 -9.87 -4.83 -9.64
C ALA A 17 -9.68 -4.61 -8.14
N LEU A 18 -8.73 -5.30 -7.52
CA LEU A 18 -8.42 -5.12 -6.10
C LEU A 18 -7.86 -3.72 -5.81
N CYS A 19 -6.92 -3.28 -6.61
CA CYS A 19 -6.31 -1.96 -6.47
C CYS A 19 -7.36 -0.85 -6.65
N GLU A 20 -8.27 -1.01 -7.60
CA GLU A 20 -9.38 -0.07 -7.82
C GLU A 20 -10.29 0.01 -6.60
N GLN A 21 -10.55 -1.12 -5.93
CA GLN A 21 -11.37 -1.11 -4.71
C GLN A 21 -10.66 -0.37 -3.56
N ILE A 22 -9.36 -0.52 -3.43
CA ILE A 22 -8.60 0.27 -2.43
C ILE A 22 -8.77 1.76 -2.71
N ARG A 23 -8.59 2.17 -3.96
CA ARG A 23 -8.74 3.57 -4.38
C ARG A 23 -10.15 4.08 -4.11
N LEU A 24 -11.17 3.33 -4.52
CA LEU A 24 -12.57 3.71 -4.32
C LEU A 24 -12.91 3.82 -2.83
N GLY A 25 -12.49 2.86 -2.03
CA GLY A 25 -12.72 2.92 -0.58
C GLY A 25 -12.13 4.17 0.04
N ALA A 26 -10.92 4.53 -0.36
CA ALA A 26 -10.25 5.73 0.14
C ALA A 26 -10.93 7.02 -0.37
N GLU A 27 -11.26 7.10 -1.65
CA GLU A 27 -11.85 8.31 -2.25
C GLU A 27 -13.30 8.54 -1.85
N GLN A 28 -14.07 7.46 -1.65
CA GLN A 28 -15.49 7.55 -1.26
C GLN A 28 -15.68 7.65 0.25
N ALA A 29 -14.63 7.53 1.04
CA ALA A 29 -14.70 7.66 2.49
C ALA A 29 -15.15 9.08 2.86
N ASP A 30 -15.92 9.18 3.94
CA ASP A 30 -16.39 10.46 4.47
C ASP A 30 -15.24 11.15 5.21
N THR A 31 -14.43 11.91 4.46
CA THR A 31 -13.30 12.66 4.99
C THR A 31 -13.38 14.12 4.57
N ASP A 32 -12.88 15.01 5.42
CA ASP A 32 -12.89 16.45 5.17
C ASP A 32 -11.63 16.95 4.45
N ALA A 33 -10.47 16.37 4.75
CA ALA A 33 -9.19 16.94 4.39
C ALA A 33 -8.16 15.91 3.98
N VAL A 34 -8.58 14.88 3.23
CA VAL A 34 -7.66 13.86 2.69
C VAL A 34 -7.71 13.87 1.17
N GLU A 35 -6.54 13.97 0.56
CA GLU A 35 -6.35 13.78 -0.86
C GLU A 35 -5.77 12.38 -1.10
N VAL A 36 -6.34 11.64 -2.05
CA VAL A 36 -5.89 10.29 -2.41
C VAL A 36 -5.14 10.34 -3.73
N LEU A 37 -3.89 9.90 -3.72
CA LEU A 37 -3.05 9.80 -4.92
C LEU A 37 -2.69 8.34 -5.16
N THR A 38 -3.10 7.79 -6.30
CA THR A 38 -2.77 6.42 -6.70
C THR A 38 -1.75 6.45 -7.84
N LEU A 39 -0.59 5.84 -7.61
CA LEU A 39 0.49 5.79 -8.58
C LEU A 39 0.97 4.36 -8.79
N SER A 40 1.40 4.06 -10.02
CA SER A 40 2.15 2.86 -10.31
C SER A 40 3.47 2.88 -9.53
N ALA A 41 3.90 1.72 -9.04
CA ALA A 41 5.18 1.58 -8.36
C ALA A 41 6.35 2.09 -9.23
N PHE A 42 6.29 1.87 -10.55
CA PHE A 42 7.32 2.36 -11.46
C PHE A 42 7.37 3.89 -11.56
N ASN A 43 6.26 4.57 -11.33
CA ASN A 43 6.14 6.02 -11.50
C ASN A 43 6.16 6.79 -10.18
N THR A 44 6.28 6.09 -9.05
CA THR A 44 6.32 6.73 -7.74
C THR A 44 7.75 7.16 -7.42
N SER A 45 7.93 8.42 -7.06
CA SER A 45 9.23 8.99 -6.74
C SER A 45 9.41 9.20 -5.24
N GLN A 46 10.66 9.53 -4.84
CA GLN A 46 10.94 9.94 -3.47
C GLN A 46 10.11 11.16 -3.05
N THR A 47 9.87 12.10 -3.97
CA THR A 47 9.07 13.29 -3.69
C THR A 47 7.64 12.92 -3.32
N ASP A 48 7.06 11.93 -4.02
CA ASP A 48 5.72 11.46 -3.70
C ASP A 48 5.66 10.88 -2.28
N VAL A 49 6.67 10.12 -1.89
CA VAL A 49 6.75 9.53 -0.54
C VAL A 49 6.96 10.61 0.51
N LEU A 50 7.84 11.57 0.25
CA LEU A 50 8.12 12.67 1.18
C LEU A 50 6.89 13.56 1.43
N ASN A 51 6.02 13.68 0.43
CA ASN A 51 4.78 14.45 0.54
C ASN A 51 3.62 13.66 1.14
N ALA A 52 3.77 12.35 1.31
CA ALA A 52 2.69 11.50 1.82
C ALA A 52 2.61 11.57 3.35
N ASP A 53 1.38 11.53 3.85
CA ASP A 53 1.09 11.43 5.29
C ASP A 53 0.74 10.01 5.71
N ALA A 54 0.37 9.17 4.75
CA ALA A 54 0.20 7.72 4.93
C ALA A 54 0.36 7.03 3.57
N VAL A 55 0.72 5.74 3.58
CA VAL A 55 0.97 4.96 2.36
C VAL A 55 0.24 3.63 2.41
N ILE A 56 -0.38 3.25 1.30
CA ILE A 56 -0.83 1.87 1.07
C ILE A 56 0.04 1.27 -0.04
N LEU A 57 0.63 0.12 0.24
CA LEU A 57 1.43 -0.65 -0.71
C LEU A 57 0.59 -1.81 -1.25
N PHE A 58 0.54 -1.98 -2.56
CA PHE A 58 -0.14 -3.10 -3.20
C PHE A 58 0.79 -3.83 -4.16
N THR A 59 0.86 -5.16 -4.01
CA THR A 59 1.68 -6.00 -4.89
C THR A 59 1.07 -7.40 -5.04
N PRO A 60 1.20 -8.04 -6.22
CA PRO A 60 1.05 -9.48 -6.28
C PRO A 60 2.26 -10.17 -5.65
N GLU A 61 2.08 -11.43 -5.26
CA GLU A 61 3.20 -12.32 -4.94
C GLU A 61 3.74 -12.89 -6.24
N ASN A 62 5.00 -12.64 -6.52
CA ASN A 62 5.71 -13.21 -7.66
C ASN A 62 6.88 -14.04 -7.16
N LEU A 63 6.85 -15.36 -7.44
CA LEU A 63 7.95 -16.25 -7.05
C LEU A 63 8.28 -16.18 -5.56
N GLY A 64 7.26 -16.07 -4.72
CA GLY A 64 7.42 -16.02 -3.26
C GLY A 64 7.92 -14.69 -2.72
N TYR A 65 7.89 -13.63 -3.53
CA TYR A 65 8.42 -12.32 -3.20
C TYR A 65 7.48 -11.22 -3.73
N MET A 66 7.74 -9.96 -3.37
CA MET A 66 7.02 -8.84 -3.97
C MET A 66 7.34 -8.73 -5.46
N SER A 67 6.50 -8.04 -6.22
CA SER A 67 6.79 -7.78 -7.63
C SER A 67 8.10 -7.00 -7.78
N GLY A 68 8.77 -7.21 -8.91
CA GLY A 68 9.97 -6.44 -9.26
C GLY A 68 9.69 -4.94 -9.30
N ALA A 69 8.46 -4.55 -9.72
CA ALA A 69 8.05 -3.15 -9.74
C ALA A 69 8.07 -2.51 -8.35
N LEU A 70 7.53 -3.21 -7.34
CA LEU A 70 7.53 -2.69 -5.97
C LEU A 70 8.95 -2.69 -5.39
N LYS A 71 9.76 -3.71 -5.68
CA LYS A 71 11.16 -3.73 -5.25
C LYS A 71 11.96 -2.59 -5.90
N ASP A 72 11.72 -2.32 -7.17
CA ASP A 72 12.32 -1.17 -7.87
C ASP A 72 11.95 0.16 -7.18
N PHE A 73 10.68 0.32 -6.81
CA PHE A 73 10.24 1.47 -6.02
C PHE A 73 11.06 1.61 -4.73
N PHE A 74 11.17 0.55 -3.94
CA PHE A 74 11.93 0.58 -2.71
C PHE A 74 13.42 0.88 -2.95
N ASP A 75 14.02 0.29 -3.99
CA ASP A 75 15.43 0.56 -4.32
C ASP A 75 15.67 2.04 -4.63
N ARG A 76 14.70 2.71 -5.28
CA ARG A 76 14.83 4.11 -5.63
C ARG A 76 14.57 5.08 -4.48
N VAL A 77 13.66 4.72 -3.56
CA VAL A 77 13.23 5.66 -2.50
C VAL A 77 13.87 5.38 -1.14
N TYR A 78 14.47 4.21 -0.92
CA TYR A 78 14.92 3.79 0.40
C TYR A 78 15.89 4.80 1.03
N TYR A 79 17.02 5.03 0.42
CA TYR A 79 18.02 5.94 0.98
C TYR A 79 17.57 7.40 0.99
N PRO A 80 16.95 7.94 -0.08
CA PRO A 80 16.45 9.31 -0.04
C PRO A 80 15.41 9.58 1.04
N CYS A 81 14.63 8.56 1.44
CA CYS A 81 13.58 8.73 2.44
C CYS A 81 13.97 8.25 3.84
N LEU A 82 15.12 7.59 3.98
CA LEU A 82 15.49 6.87 5.21
C LEU A 82 15.47 7.75 6.46
N GLU A 83 15.99 8.96 6.38
CA GLU A 83 16.10 9.85 7.54
C GLU A 83 14.94 10.86 7.61
N LEU A 84 13.99 10.82 6.68
CA LEU A 84 12.95 11.84 6.54
C LEU A 84 11.53 11.30 6.71
N THR A 85 11.36 9.98 6.79
CA THR A 85 10.02 9.36 6.84
C THR A 85 9.83 8.43 8.04
N GLN A 86 10.60 8.61 9.11
CA GLN A 86 10.40 7.81 10.33
C GLN A 86 8.96 7.99 10.83
N GLY A 87 8.32 6.89 11.17
CA GLY A 87 6.96 6.92 11.69
C GLY A 87 5.88 7.08 10.63
N LEU A 88 6.23 7.10 9.33
CA LEU A 88 5.23 7.18 8.26
C LEU A 88 4.26 6.01 8.37
N PRO A 89 2.95 6.25 8.57
CA PRO A 89 1.98 5.17 8.68
C PRO A 89 1.81 4.47 7.33
N TYR A 90 1.75 3.14 7.35
CA TYR A 90 1.53 2.38 6.13
C TYR A 90 0.70 1.13 6.37
N ALA A 91 0.09 0.63 5.31
CA ALA A 91 -0.56 -0.67 5.26
C ALA A 91 -0.19 -1.36 3.95
N THR A 92 -0.25 -2.68 3.93
CA THR A 92 0.12 -3.48 2.76
C THR A 92 -1.02 -4.42 2.39
N CYS A 93 -1.30 -4.53 1.09
CA CYS A 93 -2.18 -5.54 0.52
C CYS A 93 -1.40 -6.39 -0.47
N ILE A 94 -1.49 -7.72 -0.32
CA ILE A 94 -0.79 -8.68 -1.16
C ILE A 94 -1.79 -9.63 -1.81
N ARG A 95 -1.74 -9.76 -3.13
CA ARG A 95 -2.48 -10.80 -3.84
C ARG A 95 -1.56 -11.99 -4.07
N ALA A 96 -1.81 -13.10 -3.36
CA ALA A 96 -0.95 -14.27 -3.36
C ALA A 96 -1.68 -15.52 -3.86
N GLY A 97 -1.07 -16.26 -4.79
CA GLY A 97 -1.57 -17.56 -5.23
C GLY A 97 -1.35 -18.65 -4.18
N HIS A 98 -0.30 -18.53 -3.39
CA HIS A 98 0.01 -19.44 -2.28
C HIS A 98 -0.30 -18.78 -0.95
N ASP A 99 0.71 -18.45 -0.15
CA ASP A 99 0.47 -17.94 1.20
C ASP A 99 0.89 -16.48 1.43
N GLY A 100 1.69 -15.92 0.54
CA GLY A 100 2.14 -14.52 0.65
C GLY A 100 3.14 -14.24 1.77
N THR A 101 3.58 -15.25 2.52
CA THR A 101 4.44 -15.08 3.70
C THR A 101 5.80 -14.48 3.34
N GLY A 102 6.40 -14.96 2.25
CA GLY A 102 7.70 -14.43 1.79
C GLY A 102 7.60 -12.99 1.33
N THR A 103 6.53 -12.64 0.66
CA THR A 103 6.25 -11.26 0.21
C THR A 103 6.09 -10.34 1.41
N LYS A 104 5.26 -10.74 2.37
CA LYS A 104 5.06 -9.96 3.60
C LYS A 104 6.36 -9.74 4.35
N ARG A 105 7.15 -10.79 4.53
CA ARG A 105 8.44 -10.71 5.23
C ARG A 105 9.39 -9.75 4.51
N ALA A 106 9.46 -9.81 3.19
CA ALA A 106 10.34 -8.96 2.41
C ALA A 106 9.96 -7.48 2.55
N ILE A 107 8.66 -7.16 2.47
CA ILE A 107 8.18 -5.80 2.65
C ILE A 107 8.44 -5.34 4.09
N ASP A 108 8.12 -6.15 5.08
CA ASP A 108 8.32 -5.81 6.50
C ASP A 108 9.80 -5.52 6.80
N THR A 109 10.73 -6.26 6.20
CA THR A 109 12.16 -6.02 6.36
C THR A 109 12.53 -4.61 5.89
N ILE A 110 12.04 -4.20 4.73
CA ILE A 110 12.35 -2.90 4.15
C ILE A 110 11.69 -1.76 4.95
N THR A 111 10.41 -1.90 5.27
CA THR A 111 9.68 -0.87 6.00
C THR A 111 10.16 -0.72 7.44
N THR A 112 10.61 -1.79 8.06
CA THR A 112 11.27 -1.74 9.37
C THR A 112 12.57 -0.95 9.27
N GLY A 113 13.36 -1.16 8.24
CA GLY A 113 14.58 -0.37 7.98
C GLY A 113 14.28 1.11 7.80
N LEU A 114 13.20 1.44 7.10
CA LEU A 114 12.72 2.82 6.94
C LEU A 114 12.10 3.40 8.21
N ARG A 115 11.83 2.58 9.21
CA ARG A 115 11.14 2.95 10.45
C ARG A 115 9.74 3.48 10.21
N TRP A 116 9.07 2.94 9.18
CA TRP A 116 7.65 3.21 8.95
C TRP A 116 6.81 2.52 10.02
N LYS A 117 5.62 3.05 10.26
CA LYS A 117 4.72 2.55 11.31
C LYS A 117 3.57 1.77 10.69
N THR A 118 3.42 0.50 11.08
CA THR A 118 2.28 -0.32 10.63
C THR A 118 0.97 0.28 11.15
N ALA A 119 0.07 0.62 10.23
CA ALA A 119 -1.24 1.17 10.57
C ALA A 119 -2.34 0.11 10.63
N GLN A 120 -2.17 -0.97 9.88
CA GLN A 120 -3.09 -2.11 9.81
C GLN A 120 -2.29 -3.39 9.60
N PRO A 121 -2.80 -4.54 10.09
CA PRO A 121 -2.22 -5.83 9.70
C PRO A 121 -2.22 -5.97 8.17
N THR A 122 -1.19 -6.64 7.63
CA THR A 122 -1.14 -6.90 6.19
C THR A 122 -2.37 -7.65 5.73
N LEU A 123 -3.03 -7.14 4.69
CA LEU A 123 -4.15 -7.81 4.05
C LEU A 123 -3.61 -8.82 3.03
N LEU A 124 -3.75 -10.10 3.34
CA LEU A 124 -3.35 -11.19 2.45
C LEU A 124 -4.59 -11.73 1.72
N CYS A 125 -4.70 -11.42 0.42
CA CYS A 125 -5.73 -11.99 -0.44
C CYS A 125 -5.15 -13.23 -1.11
N LYS A 126 -5.21 -14.39 -0.42
CA LYS A 126 -4.51 -15.59 -0.84
C LYS A 126 -5.42 -16.69 -1.35
N GLY A 127 -4.89 -17.51 -2.25
CA GLY A 127 -5.59 -18.65 -2.83
C GLY A 127 -6.40 -18.27 -4.07
N GLU A 128 -7.49 -18.97 -4.31
CA GLU A 128 -8.39 -18.66 -5.43
C GLU A 128 -9.00 -17.28 -5.27
N PHE A 129 -9.22 -16.59 -6.37
CA PHE A 129 -9.83 -15.26 -6.34
C PHE A 129 -11.25 -15.32 -5.79
N HIS A 130 -11.61 -14.39 -4.96
CA HIS A 130 -12.83 -14.35 -4.16
C HIS A 130 -13.39 -12.95 -4.16
N ASP A 131 -14.68 -12.80 -4.29
CA ASP A 131 -15.33 -11.48 -4.24
C ASP A 131 -15.10 -10.78 -2.91
N GLN A 132 -14.91 -11.53 -1.83
CA GLN A 132 -14.60 -10.97 -0.51
C GLN A 132 -13.32 -10.16 -0.49
N PHE A 133 -12.35 -10.49 -1.35
CA PHE A 133 -11.12 -9.70 -1.49
C PHE A 133 -11.44 -8.27 -1.92
N LEU A 134 -12.42 -8.08 -2.81
CA LEU A 134 -12.84 -6.76 -3.25
C LEU A 134 -13.37 -5.92 -2.08
N THR A 135 -14.22 -6.51 -1.24
CA THR A 135 -14.75 -5.85 -0.05
C THR A 135 -13.64 -5.49 0.95
N GLN A 136 -12.72 -6.43 1.19
CA GLN A 136 -11.61 -6.22 2.12
C GLN A 136 -10.68 -5.10 1.63
N CYS A 137 -10.43 -5.04 0.32
CA CYS A 137 -9.62 -3.98 -0.27
C CYS A 137 -10.31 -2.61 -0.14
N HIS A 138 -11.62 -2.56 -0.42
CA HIS A 138 -12.40 -1.34 -0.23
C HIS A 138 -12.33 -0.85 1.23
N ASP A 139 -12.51 -1.77 2.17
CA ASP A 139 -12.46 -1.46 3.61
C ASP A 139 -11.08 -0.96 4.04
N LEU A 140 -10.00 -1.53 3.49
CA LEU A 140 -8.64 -1.07 3.77
C LEU A 140 -8.45 0.38 3.34
N GLY A 141 -8.87 0.72 2.13
CA GLY A 141 -8.79 2.09 1.61
C GLY A 141 -9.59 3.06 2.47
N ALA A 142 -10.83 2.69 2.79
CA ALA A 142 -11.72 3.52 3.62
C ALA A 142 -11.12 3.73 5.02
N TYR A 143 -10.65 2.68 5.65
CA TYR A 143 -10.03 2.77 6.98
C TYR A 143 -8.84 3.72 6.98
N MET A 144 -7.93 3.56 6.04
CA MET A 144 -6.72 4.39 5.99
C MET A 144 -7.04 5.86 5.78
N ALA A 145 -8.00 6.17 4.91
CA ALA A 145 -8.43 7.55 4.68
C ALA A 145 -9.08 8.16 5.93
N ILE A 146 -10.00 7.44 6.56
CA ILE A 146 -10.72 7.93 7.75
C ILE A 146 -9.75 8.08 8.94
N ALA A 147 -8.90 7.11 9.16
CA ALA A 147 -7.95 7.16 10.26
C ALA A 147 -6.93 8.30 10.08
N LEU A 148 -6.51 8.53 8.84
CA LEU A 148 -5.62 9.65 8.52
C LEU A 148 -6.33 10.99 8.78
N ASP A 149 -7.56 11.13 8.32
CA ASP A 149 -8.34 12.36 8.49
C ASP A 149 -8.57 12.69 9.97
N ASN A 150 -8.82 11.66 10.77
CA ASN A 150 -9.11 11.82 12.20
C ASN A 150 -7.85 11.90 13.08
N GLY A 151 -6.66 11.85 12.50
CA GLY A 151 -5.41 11.94 13.26
C GLY A 151 -5.12 10.70 14.12
N ILE A 152 -5.66 9.52 13.73
CA ILE A 152 -5.45 8.28 14.46
C ILE A 152 -4.13 7.60 14.05
N LEU A 153 -3.62 7.87 12.86
CA LEU A 153 -2.38 7.29 12.34
C LEU A 153 -1.14 8.00 12.84
#